data_035c65e892e4c5ae4dafbd1c4c03076e
#
_entry.id   035c65e892e4c5ae4dafbd1c4c03076e
#
_cell.length_a   1.000
_cell.length_b   1.000
_cell.length_c   1.000
_cell.angle_alpha   90.00
_cell.angle_beta   90.00
_cell.angle_gamma   90.00
#
_symmetry.space_group_name_H-M   'P 1'
#
loop_
_entity.id
_entity.type
_entity.pdbx_description
1 polymer ?
#
loop_
_entity_poly.entity_id
_entity_poly.type
_entity_poly.pdbx_seq_one_letter_code
_entity_poly.pdbx_strand_id
1 'polypeptide(L)'
;MEKFFAEEKPEYVFLAAAKVGGIVANQEALADFMYYNMTLEMNVIHSAWQNGCKKLEFLGSSCIYPRMAPQPMPESCLLTSELEKTNEAYALAKISGLKYCEFLNRQYGTDYISVMPTNLYGPNDNYHPTHSHVLPALIRRFHEAKEQNLPYVTCWGDTYLLFYQNS
;
A
#
# COMPACT_ATOMS: atom_id res chain seq x y z
N MET A 1 -3.73 16.28 -13.93
CA MET A 1 -2.34 15.98 -13.52
C MET A 1 -1.34 16.69 -14.44
N GLU A 2 -1.44 16.52 -15.76
CA GLU A 2 -0.54 17.16 -16.76
C GLU A 2 -0.40 18.67 -16.57
N LYS A 3 -1.54 19.40 -16.44
CA LYS A 3 -1.53 20.85 -16.23
C LYS A 3 -0.69 21.24 -15.00
N PHE A 4 -0.84 20.53 -13.86
CA PHE A 4 -0.06 20.79 -12.66
C PHE A 4 1.45 20.63 -12.91
N PHE A 5 1.86 19.50 -13.52
CA PHE A 5 3.28 19.26 -13.81
C PHE A 5 3.86 20.25 -14.83
N ALA A 6 3.06 20.69 -15.80
CA ALA A 6 3.49 21.70 -16.78
C ALA A 6 3.68 23.08 -16.16
N GLU A 7 2.86 23.45 -15.18
CA GLU A 7 2.92 24.73 -14.48
C GLU A 7 4.00 24.74 -13.38
N GLU A 8 3.99 23.72 -12.47
CA GLU A 8 4.84 23.69 -11.28
C GLU A 8 6.25 23.13 -11.54
N LYS A 9 6.40 22.28 -12.57
CA LYS A 9 7.68 21.65 -12.98
C LYS A 9 8.50 21.11 -11.82
N PRO A 10 7.94 20.22 -10.98
CA PRO A 10 8.65 19.69 -9.83
C PRO A 10 9.91 18.92 -10.27
N GLU A 11 11.05 19.22 -9.66
CA GLU A 11 12.29 18.49 -9.91
C GLU A 11 12.28 17.09 -9.29
N TYR A 12 11.64 16.94 -8.13
CA TYR A 12 11.56 15.71 -7.35
C TYR A 12 10.12 15.40 -7.01
N VAL A 13 9.72 14.14 -7.12
CA VAL A 13 8.36 13.68 -6.83
C VAL A 13 8.40 12.50 -5.87
N PHE A 14 7.66 12.59 -4.75
CA PHE A 14 7.39 11.48 -3.84
C PHE A 14 5.94 11.05 -4.02
N LEU A 15 5.73 9.93 -4.69
CA LEU A 15 4.39 9.43 -4.97
C LEU A 15 3.94 8.48 -3.85
N ALA A 16 3.42 9.08 -2.78
CA ALA A 16 2.87 8.36 -1.62
C ALA A 16 1.34 8.19 -1.66
N ALA A 17 0.68 8.78 -2.65
CA ALA A 17 -0.78 8.72 -2.77
C ALA A 17 -1.25 7.36 -3.30
N ALA A 18 -2.26 6.80 -2.65
CA ALA A 18 -2.96 5.60 -3.10
C ALA A 18 -4.36 5.52 -2.45
N LYS A 19 -5.29 4.80 -3.09
CA LYS A 19 -6.50 4.31 -2.43
C LYS A 19 -6.09 3.07 -1.64
N VAL A 20 -6.11 3.16 -0.32
CA VAL A 20 -5.69 2.09 0.60
C VAL A 20 -6.84 1.66 1.50
N GLY A 21 -6.75 0.44 2.05
CA GLY A 21 -7.72 -0.08 3.00
C GLY A 21 -7.33 -1.46 3.49
N GLY A 22 -7.98 -1.91 4.57
CA GLY A 22 -7.80 -3.26 5.11
C GLY A 22 -8.33 -4.35 4.16
N ILE A 23 -8.23 -5.60 4.58
CA ILE A 23 -8.63 -6.79 3.80
C ILE A 23 -10.09 -6.69 3.34
N VAL A 24 -11.02 -6.33 4.25
CA VAL A 24 -12.45 -6.22 3.94
C VAL A 24 -12.69 -5.19 2.83
N ALA A 25 -12.14 -3.99 2.97
CA ALA A 25 -12.29 -2.94 1.97
C ALA A 25 -11.74 -3.35 0.59
N ASN A 26 -10.61 -4.06 0.56
CA ASN A 26 -10.04 -4.57 -0.68
C ASN A 26 -10.96 -5.61 -1.34
N GLN A 27 -11.52 -6.55 -0.57
CA GLN A 27 -12.42 -7.58 -1.09
C GLN A 27 -13.74 -7.03 -1.62
N GLU A 28 -14.29 -6.00 -0.99
CA GLU A 28 -15.57 -5.39 -1.37
C GLU A 28 -15.47 -4.48 -2.61
N ALA A 29 -14.28 -3.97 -2.95
CA ALA A 29 -14.09 -2.96 -3.99
C ALA A 29 -12.89 -3.24 -4.91
N LEU A 30 -12.68 -4.50 -5.32
CA LEU A 30 -11.53 -4.93 -6.13
C LEU A 30 -11.32 -4.06 -7.38
N ALA A 31 -12.38 -3.87 -8.17
CA ALA A 31 -12.30 -3.09 -9.41
C ALA A 31 -11.92 -1.62 -9.12
N ASP A 32 -12.47 -1.04 -8.08
CA ASP A 32 -12.17 0.33 -7.65
C ASP A 32 -10.72 0.48 -7.21
N PHE A 33 -10.22 -0.45 -6.38
CA PHE A 33 -8.83 -0.43 -5.93
C PHE A 33 -7.86 -0.51 -7.10
N MET A 34 -8.13 -1.38 -8.07
CA MET A 34 -7.32 -1.48 -9.28
C MET A 34 -7.39 -0.19 -10.10
N TYR A 35 -8.60 0.25 -10.45
CA TYR A 35 -8.81 1.38 -11.34
C TYR A 35 -8.22 2.69 -10.79
N TYR A 36 -8.57 3.04 -9.55
CA TYR A 36 -8.13 4.31 -8.97
C TYR A 36 -6.62 4.36 -8.76
N ASN A 37 -6.02 3.27 -8.25
CA ASN A 37 -4.57 3.24 -8.02
C ASN A 37 -3.81 3.24 -9.34
N MET A 38 -4.19 2.39 -10.29
CA MET A 38 -3.53 2.33 -11.60
C MET A 38 -3.64 3.67 -12.34
N THR A 39 -4.82 4.28 -12.38
CA THR A 39 -5.04 5.57 -13.04
C THR A 39 -4.22 6.68 -12.39
N LEU A 40 -4.20 6.74 -11.05
CA LEU A 40 -3.42 7.73 -10.31
C LEU A 40 -1.93 7.57 -10.60
N GLU A 41 -1.40 6.37 -10.44
CA GLU A 41 0.02 6.06 -10.60
C GLU A 41 0.50 6.34 -12.03
N MET A 42 -0.23 5.84 -13.03
CA MET A 42 0.09 6.08 -14.44
C MET A 42 0.09 7.57 -14.77
N ASN A 43 -0.92 8.32 -14.33
CA ASN A 43 -1.01 9.76 -14.60
C ASN A 43 0.11 10.55 -13.94
N VAL A 44 0.48 10.24 -12.70
CA VAL A 44 1.56 10.96 -12.00
C VAL A 44 2.91 10.63 -12.60
N ILE A 45 3.24 9.35 -12.75
CA ILE A 45 4.54 8.90 -13.28
C ILE A 45 4.74 9.41 -14.71
N HIS A 46 3.70 9.28 -15.54
CA HIS A 46 3.76 9.76 -16.93
C HIS A 46 3.92 11.28 -17.04
N SER A 47 3.14 12.04 -16.27
CA SER A 47 3.25 13.51 -16.25
C SER A 47 4.62 13.97 -15.72
N ALA A 48 5.17 13.29 -14.72
CA ALA A 48 6.50 13.58 -14.20
C ALA A 48 7.58 13.39 -15.28
N TRP A 49 7.52 12.27 -16.00
CA TRP A 49 8.43 12.00 -17.10
C TRP A 49 8.30 13.02 -18.25
N GLN A 50 7.08 13.30 -18.71
CA GLN A 50 6.85 14.25 -19.80
C GLN A 50 7.34 15.67 -19.49
N ASN A 51 7.32 16.06 -18.22
CA ASN A 51 7.72 17.41 -17.79
C ASN A 51 9.16 17.47 -17.24
N GLY A 52 9.96 16.41 -17.43
CA GLY A 52 11.39 16.42 -17.13
C GLY A 52 11.72 16.36 -15.64
N CYS A 53 10.86 15.71 -14.83
CA CYS A 53 11.15 15.43 -13.43
C CYS A 53 12.47 14.65 -13.32
N LYS A 54 13.40 15.14 -12.50
CA LYS A 54 14.75 14.56 -12.37
C LYS A 54 14.73 13.22 -11.64
N LYS A 55 13.92 13.12 -10.59
CA LYS A 55 13.80 11.89 -9.79
C LYS A 55 12.40 11.72 -9.27
N LEU A 56 11.91 10.49 -9.32
CA LEU A 56 10.63 10.11 -8.73
C LEU A 56 10.84 8.92 -7.81
N GLU A 57 10.28 9.01 -6.61
CA GLU A 57 10.15 7.88 -5.68
C GLU A 57 8.70 7.40 -5.67
N PHE A 58 8.51 6.16 -6.12
CA PHE A 58 7.21 5.48 -6.10
C PHE A 58 7.10 4.58 -4.88
N LEU A 59 6.12 4.84 -4.03
CA LEU A 59 5.82 3.96 -2.91
C LEU A 59 4.98 2.78 -3.39
N GLY A 60 5.64 1.63 -3.53
CA GLY A 60 5.02 0.34 -3.76
C GLY A 60 4.37 -0.21 -2.49
N SER A 61 4.39 -1.50 -2.33
CA SER A 61 3.87 -2.19 -1.15
C SER A 61 4.47 -3.60 -1.09
N SER A 62 4.63 -4.15 0.11
CA SER A 62 5.03 -5.55 0.28
C SER A 62 4.02 -6.56 -0.27
N CYS A 63 2.76 -6.17 -0.50
CA CYS A 63 1.74 -7.04 -1.10
C CYS A 63 1.98 -7.41 -2.57
N ILE A 64 2.95 -6.79 -3.24
CA ILE A 64 3.32 -7.13 -4.62
C ILE A 64 4.07 -8.46 -4.73
N TYR A 65 4.60 -8.97 -3.62
CA TYR A 65 5.29 -10.24 -3.58
C TYR A 65 4.32 -11.42 -3.55
N PRO A 66 4.73 -12.59 -4.05
CA PRO A 66 3.93 -13.79 -4.01
C PRO A 66 3.46 -14.13 -2.59
N ARG A 67 2.23 -14.67 -2.48
CA ARG A 67 1.65 -15.09 -1.21
C ARG A 67 2.58 -16.00 -0.41
N MET A 68 3.25 -16.93 -1.08
CA MET A 68 4.16 -17.91 -0.48
C MET A 68 5.63 -17.56 -0.69
N ALA A 69 5.96 -16.26 -0.79
CA ALA A 69 7.34 -15.84 -0.92
C ALA A 69 8.19 -16.28 0.28
N PRO A 70 9.46 -16.66 0.06
CA PRO A 70 10.37 -17.01 1.16
C PRO A 70 10.59 -15.83 2.10
N GLN A 71 10.94 -16.11 3.34
CA GLN A 71 11.24 -15.11 4.34
C GLN A 71 12.72 -15.17 4.75
N PRO A 72 13.45 -14.06 4.65
CA PRO A 72 13.08 -12.73 4.13
C PRO A 72 12.80 -12.76 2.63
N MET A 73 11.87 -11.92 2.17
CA MET A 73 11.47 -11.87 0.76
C MET A 73 12.54 -11.20 -0.12
N PRO A 74 13.17 -11.90 -1.06
CA PRO A 74 14.08 -11.27 -2.00
C PRO A 74 13.31 -10.58 -3.14
N GLU A 75 13.85 -9.49 -3.67
CA GLU A 75 13.22 -8.77 -4.80
C GLU A 75 13.02 -9.66 -6.04
N SER A 76 13.88 -10.65 -6.23
CA SER A 76 13.83 -11.60 -7.35
C SER A 76 12.59 -12.51 -7.36
N CYS A 77 11.83 -12.58 -6.25
CA CYS A 77 10.59 -13.36 -6.22
C CYS A 77 9.38 -12.61 -6.79
N LEU A 78 9.52 -11.33 -7.16
CA LEU A 78 8.45 -10.57 -7.79
C LEU A 78 7.97 -11.28 -9.08
N LEU A 79 6.65 -11.47 -9.19
CA LEU A 79 5.98 -12.12 -10.34
C LEU A 79 6.38 -13.59 -10.58
N THR A 80 6.90 -14.29 -9.60
CA THR A 80 7.27 -15.71 -9.74
C THR A 80 6.16 -16.68 -9.38
N SER A 81 5.12 -16.24 -8.66
CA SER A 81 3.99 -17.05 -8.24
C SER A 81 2.75 -16.17 -7.95
N GLU A 82 1.66 -16.80 -7.51
CA GLU A 82 0.38 -16.15 -7.23
C GLU A 82 0.48 -15.10 -6.12
N LEU A 83 -0.24 -14.00 -6.29
CA LEU A 83 -0.44 -12.96 -5.30
C LEU A 83 -1.46 -13.40 -4.23
N GLU A 84 -1.50 -12.68 -3.11
CA GLU A 84 -2.57 -12.85 -2.12
C GLU A 84 -3.90 -12.33 -2.71
N LYS A 85 -4.88 -13.23 -2.86
CA LYS A 85 -6.14 -12.94 -3.56
C LYS A 85 -6.99 -11.85 -2.93
N THR A 86 -6.87 -11.66 -1.63
CA THR A 86 -7.65 -10.66 -0.89
C THR A 86 -7.27 -9.21 -1.24
N ASN A 87 -6.06 -8.99 -1.76
CA ASN A 87 -5.58 -7.67 -2.17
C ASN A 87 -4.94 -7.68 -3.57
N GLU A 88 -5.17 -8.70 -4.35
CA GLU A 88 -4.57 -8.90 -5.68
C GLU A 88 -4.77 -7.69 -6.61
N ALA A 89 -5.96 -7.08 -6.60
CA ALA A 89 -6.28 -5.92 -7.43
C ALA A 89 -5.40 -4.70 -7.11
N TYR A 90 -5.18 -4.43 -5.83
CA TYR A 90 -4.26 -3.40 -5.36
C TYR A 90 -2.79 -3.75 -5.70
N ALA A 91 -2.41 -4.99 -5.47
CA ALA A 91 -1.06 -5.47 -5.75
C ALA A 91 -0.70 -5.34 -7.24
N LEU A 92 -1.62 -5.70 -8.15
CA LEU A 92 -1.44 -5.54 -9.60
C LEU A 92 -1.27 -4.08 -10.01
N ALA A 93 -2.03 -3.16 -9.43
CA ALA A 93 -1.83 -1.73 -9.66
C ALA A 93 -0.42 -1.31 -9.24
N LYS A 94 0.01 -1.67 -8.02
CA LYS A 94 1.36 -1.34 -7.52
C LYS A 94 2.49 -1.95 -8.35
N ILE A 95 2.33 -3.20 -8.82
CA ILE A 95 3.28 -3.82 -9.76
C ILE A 95 3.36 -3.03 -11.06
N SER A 96 2.22 -2.57 -11.57
CA SER A 96 2.18 -1.78 -12.82
C SER A 96 2.95 -0.47 -12.69
N GLY A 97 2.76 0.27 -11.59
CA GLY A 97 3.49 1.50 -11.30
C GLY A 97 5.00 1.28 -11.18
N LEU A 98 5.41 0.24 -10.42
CA LEU A 98 6.80 -0.17 -10.29
C LEU A 98 7.43 -0.49 -11.66
N LYS A 99 6.76 -1.34 -12.44
CA LYS A 99 7.26 -1.73 -13.77
C LYS A 99 7.31 -0.55 -14.74
N TYR A 100 6.37 0.38 -14.62
CA TYR A 100 6.41 1.57 -15.45
C TYR A 100 7.62 2.46 -15.14
N CYS A 101 7.95 2.65 -13.87
CA CYS A 101 9.19 3.33 -13.47
C CYS A 101 10.44 2.61 -14.04
N GLU A 102 10.51 1.29 -13.89
CA GLU A 102 11.61 0.48 -14.45
C GLU A 102 11.75 0.65 -15.97
N PHE A 103 10.62 0.60 -16.71
CA PHE A 103 10.64 0.73 -18.16
C PHE A 103 11.01 2.12 -18.63
N LEU A 104 10.59 3.18 -17.93
CA LEU A 104 11.02 4.55 -18.20
C LEU A 104 12.54 4.70 -17.99
N ASN A 105 13.08 4.13 -16.90
CA ASN A 105 14.52 4.14 -16.67
C ASN A 105 15.28 3.45 -17.80
N ARG A 106 14.83 2.27 -18.23
CA ARG A 106 15.49 1.50 -19.29
C ARG A 106 15.36 2.14 -20.67
N GLN A 107 14.22 2.75 -20.97
CA GLN A 107 13.92 3.28 -22.30
C GLN A 107 14.40 4.73 -22.48
N TYR A 108 14.30 5.54 -21.44
CA TYR A 108 14.53 6.98 -21.51
C TYR A 108 15.64 7.50 -20.58
N GLY A 109 16.25 6.62 -19.77
CA GLY A 109 17.32 6.99 -18.86
C GLY A 109 16.87 7.85 -17.68
N THR A 110 15.63 7.72 -17.22
CA THR A 110 15.14 8.41 -16.01
C THR A 110 15.78 7.83 -14.75
N ASP A 111 15.74 8.57 -13.63
CA ASP A 111 16.18 8.11 -12.30
C ASP A 111 14.97 7.95 -11.38
N TYR A 112 14.09 7.00 -11.72
CA TYR A 112 12.88 6.70 -10.94
C TYR A 112 13.09 5.46 -10.12
N ILE A 113 12.86 5.55 -8.81
CA ILE A 113 13.01 4.44 -7.88
C ILE A 113 11.66 3.99 -7.33
N SER A 114 11.57 2.70 -7.00
CA SER A 114 10.42 2.15 -6.32
C SER A 114 10.85 1.55 -5.00
N VAL A 115 10.19 1.91 -3.92
CA VAL A 115 10.46 1.41 -2.56
C VAL A 115 9.27 0.62 -2.06
N MET A 116 9.53 -0.43 -1.26
CA MET A 116 8.51 -1.36 -0.76
C MET A 116 8.36 -1.19 0.76
N PRO A 117 7.65 -0.16 1.23
CA PRO A 117 7.40 0.00 2.64
C PRO A 117 6.54 -1.16 3.14
N THR A 118 6.83 -1.63 4.34
CA THR A 118 5.91 -2.48 5.11
C THR A 118 4.76 -1.64 5.63
N ASN A 119 3.83 -2.23 6.41
CA ASN A 119 2.74 -1.47 7.00
C ASN A 119 3.28 -0.41 7.95
N LEU A 120 3.11 0.85 7.55
CA LEU A 120 3.48 2.01 8.36
C LEU A 120 2.36 2.31 9.36
N TYR A 121 2.72 2.86 10.51
CA TYR A 121 1.79 3.32 11.54
C TYR A 121 2.35 4.56 12.23
N GLY A 122 1.49 5.36 12.84
CA GLY A 122 1.92 6.56 13.54
C GLY A 122 0.78 7.48 13.96
N PRO A 123 1.12 8.67 14.48
CA PRO A 123 0.13 9.70 14.81
C PRO A 123 -0.74 10.02 13.58
N ASN A 124 -2.05 10.25 13.81
CA ASN A 124 -3.06 10.54 12.78
C ASN A 124 -3.35 9.38 11.80
N ASP A 125 -3.02 8.15 12.17
CA ASP A 125 -3.41 6.96 11.41
C ASP A 125 -4.94 6.77 11.38
N ASN A 126 -5.42 5.90 10.50
CA ASN A 126 -6.82 5.53 10.43
C ASN A 126 -7.16 4.47 11.49
N TYR A 127 -7.91 4.85 12.52
CA TYR A 127 -8.38 3.96 13.59
C TYR A 127 -9.81 3.44 13.36
N HIS A 128 -10.32 3.39 12.13
CA HIS A 128 -11.66 2.89 11.85
C HIS A 128 -11.80 1.41 12.26
N PRO A 129 -12.91 1.00 12.91
CA PRO A 129 -13.04 -0.35 13.49
C PRO A 129 -12.85 -1.51 12.51
N THR A 130 -13.23 -1.30 11.22
CA THR A 130 -13.22 -2.35 10.17
C THR A 130 -12.34 -2.04 8.97
N HIS A 131 -12.01 -0.76 8.72
CA HIS A 131 -11.31 -0.33 7.50
C HIS A 131 -9.88 0.12 7.74
N SER A 132 -9.39 0.05 8.98
CA SER A 132 -8.00 0.34 9.34
C SER A 132 -7.10 -0.88 9.13
N HIS A 133 -5.78 -0.63 9.10
CA HIS A 133 -4.79 -1.71 9.18
C HIS A 133 -4.79 -2.39 10.56
N VAL A 134 -4.15 -3.55 10.64
CA VAL A 134 -4.20 -4.42 11.84
C VAL A 134 -3.75 -3.70 13.10
N LEU A 135 -2.61 -3.01 13.07
CA LEU A 135 -2.04 -2.39 14.27
C LEU A 135 -2.94 -1.27 14.85
N PRO A 136 -3.37 -0.26 14.07
CA PRO A 136 -4.28 0.77 14.59
C PRO A 136 -5.64 0.18 15.01
N ALA A 137 -6.16 -0.83 14.32
CA ALA A 137 -7.38 -1.51 14.74
C ALA A 137 -7.24 -2.18 16.11
N LEU A 138 -6.12 -2.87 16.36
CA LEU A 138 -5.84 -3.50 17.64
C LEU A 138 -5.64 -2.48 18.76
N ILE A 139 -4.87 -1.41 18.50
CA ILE A 139 -4.68 -0.32 19.48
C ILE A 139 -6.05 0.22 19.93
N ARG A 140 -6.92 0.54 18.99
CA ARG A 140 -8.27 1.03 19.31
C ARG A 140 -9.10 0.02 20.09
N ARG A 141 -9.14 -1.23 19.65
CA ARG A 141 -9.93 -2.30 20.30
C ARG A 141 -9.48 -2.56 21.74
N PHE A 142 -8.16 -2.64 21.97
CA PHE A 142 -7.63 -2.83 23.30
C PHE A 142 -7.88 -1.62 24.21
N HIS A 143 -7.78 -0.41 23.68
CA HIS A 143 -8.08 0.81 24.42
C HIS A 143 -9.56 0.85 24.81
N GLU A 144 -10.47 0.67 23.87
CA GLU A 144 -11.93 0.67 24.13
C GLU A 144 -12.33 -0.44 25.11
N ALA A 145 -11.76 -1.63 24.97
CA ALA A 145 -12.02 -2.74 25.91
C ALA A 145 -11.57 -2.42 27.33
N LYS A 146 -10.41 -1.77 27.49
CA LYS A 146 -9.93 -1.30 28.79
C LYS A 146 -10.84 -0.27 29.40
N GLU A 147 -11.23 0.76 28.65
CA GLU A 147 -12.14 1.82 29.13
C GLU A 147 -13.52 1.28 29.53
N GLN A 148 -13.99 0.25 28.83
CA GLN A 148 -15.30 -0.37 29.07
C GLN A 148 -15.23 -1.57 30.03
N ASN A 149 -14.06 -1.91 30.56
CA ASN A 149 -13.80 -3.09 31.42
C ASN A 149 -14.32 -4.39 30.81
N LEU A 150 -14.12 -4.57 29.47
CA LEU A 150 -14.54 -5.79 28.79
C LEU A 150 -13.63 -6.96 29.17
N PRO A 151 -14.19 -8.18 29.33
CA PRO A 151 -13.43 -9.35 29.75
C PRO A 151 -12.53 -9.91 28.63
N TYR A 152 -12.75 -9.55 27.37
CA TYR A 152 -11.99 -10.00 26.21
C TYR A 152 -12.05 -9.01 25.04
N VAL A 153 -11.09 -9.16 24.12
CA VAL A 153 -11.03 -8.43 22.85
C VAL A 153 -11.06 -9.44 21.71
N THR A 154 -11.97 -9.26 20.75
CA THR A 154 -12.00 -10.09 19.54
C THR A 154 -10.92 -9.63 18.57
N CYS A 155 -9.96 -10.49 18.26
CA CYS A 155 -8.99 -10.30 17.19
C CYS A 155 -9.42 -11.11 15.95
N TRP A 156 -9.28 -10.50 14.77
CA TRP A 156 -9.54 -11.21 13.52
C TRP A 156 -8.28 -11.97 13.10
N GLY A 157 -8.43 -13.22 12.67
CA GLY A 157 -7.36 -14.11 12.26
C GLY A 157 -7.69 -15.55 12.64
N ASP A 158 -6.82 -16.50 12.34
CA ASP A 158 -6.98 -17.89 12.77
C ASP A 158 -6.90 -17.95 14.30
N THR A 159 -8.02 -18.19 14.89
CA THR A 159 -8.36 -18.66 16.22
C THR A 159 -7.36 -18.42 17.38
N TYR A 160 -7.13 -17.17 17.79
CA TYR A 160 -6.59 -16.91 19.12
C TYR A 160 -7.41 -15.84 19.83
N LEU A 161 -8.18 -16.23 20.85
CA LEU A 161 -8.76 -15.36 21.85
C LEU A 161 -7.64 -14.92 22.81
N LEU A 162 -7.22 -13.67 22.74
CA LEU A 162 -6.36 -13.09 23.78
C LEU A 162 -7.26 -12.66 24.94
N PHE A 163 -7.18 -13.41 26.05
CA PHE A 163 -7.79 -13.00 27.30
C PHE A 163 -6.93 -11.91 27.95
N TYR A 164 -7.51 -10.75 28.20
CA TYR A 164 -6.90 -9.75 29.06
C TYR A 164 -7.42 -10.02 30.48
N GLN A 165 -6.56 -10.56 31.35
CA GLN A 165 -6.81 -10.62 32.78
C GLN A 165 -6.30 -9.32 33.42
N ASN A 166 -7.21 -8.52 33.99
CA ASN A 166 -6.83 -7.46 34.92
C ASN A 166 -6.29 -8.13 36.18
N SER A 167 -4.97 -7.97 36.44
CA SER A 167 -4.36 -8.21 37.72
C SER A 167 -4.29 -6.92 38.53
#